data_9e756e39f7e3115d3558fcdb8ad52145
#
_entry.id   9e756e39f7e3115d3558fcdb8ad52145
#
_cell.length_a   1.000
_cell.length_b   1.000
_cell.length_c   1.000
_cell.angle_alpha   90.00
_cell.angle_beta   90.00
_cell.angle_gamma   90.00
#
_symmetry.space_group_name_H-M   'P 1'
#
loop_
_entity.id
_entity.type
_entity.pdbx_description
1 polymer ?
#
loop_
_entity_poly.entity_id
_entity_poly.type
_entity_poly.pdbx_seq_one_letter_code
_entity_poly.pdbx_strand_id
1 'polypeptide(L)'
;MRIVFLFSAWLLSFGALAAPGDVATLDRGTWPEQLTSPTLFDVASRAEILMFARVLLASESLDEVSLARRLGLRTINLDAVNSLRERMWQRLLTNYNFAQQSCDQDASFCFLVEDLPTLREQAAKFQVSDDSFYIKWSEPSRLFHAQYLDEQLRKAALFPQTSSEVDRFGDYERNGDEMHDRLFLLTFDSAANAIPDNTGWVAEYLRKSNINGTFFVLGKDVQARLADGSVASLQAMYSQQCLGVQGWEFRSHSHWQDWQDSVKRSAELVKSKLPENYVPLFRPPDGQRRSDAQGFFESQGLQVALWDIDPQDGAGKLKGSQSAQRVLTLMLLWRHGVINFNVKQDAVKTSMPWLIGQTAQSGIGWEDCQVAFR
;
A
#
# COMPACT_ATOMS: atom_id res chain seq x y z
N MET A 1 40.10 -38.23 37.39
CA MET A 1 39.33 -38.24 36.15
C MET A 1 38.14 -37.30 36.34
N ARG A 2 38.26 -36.00 35.92
CA ARG A 2 37.20 -34.97 36.09
C ARG A 2 36.51 -34.85 34.74
N ILE A 3 35.23 -35.18 34.72
CA ILE A 3 34.35 -35.04 33.56
C ILE A 3 33.79 -33.61 33.57
N VAL A 4 34.17 -32.84 32.59
CA VAL A 4 33.63 -31.49 32.34
C VAL A 4 32.43 -31.66 31.40
N PHE A 5 31.23 -31.36 31.91
CA PHE A 5 30.01 -31.24 31.09
C PHE A 5 29.99 -29.86 30.44
N LEU A 6 30.19 -29.82 29.13
CA LEU A 6 29.94 -28.63 28.31
C LEU A 6 28.44 -28.55 28.02
N PHE A 7 27.77 -27.64 28.69
CA PHE A 7 26.40 -27.24 28.33
C PHE A 7 26.48 -26.31 27.10
N SER A 8 26.17 -26.85 25.93
CA SER A 8 25.94 -26.07 24.73
C SER A 8 24.54 -25.41 24.84
N ALA A 9 24.49 -24.15 25.20
CA ALA A 9 23.28 -23.33 25.10
C ALA A 9 22.95 -23.09 23.62
N TRP A 10 21.98 -23.81 23.10
CA TRP A 10 21.33 -23.50 21.81
C TRP A 10 20.50 -22.25 22.01
N LEU A 11 20.99 -21.12 21.55
CA LEU A 11 20.20 -19.92 21.32
C LEU A 11 19.26 -20.19 20.15
N LEU A 12 18.05 -20.64 20.45
CA LEU A 12 16.94 -20.61 19.50
C LEU A 12 16.60 -19.12 19.25
N SER A 13 17.15 -18.60 18.17
CA SER A 13 16.64 -17.37 17.56
C SER A 13 15.22 -17.66 17.08
N PHE A 14 14.25 -17.30 17.91
CA PHE A 14 12.86 -17.20 17.50
C PHE A 14 12.76 -16.02 16.52
N GLY A 15 13.05 -16.28 15.23
CA GLY A 15 12.50 -15.47 14.18
C GLY A 15 10.99 -15.50 14.35
N ALA A 16 10.38 -14.35 14.64
CA ALA A 16 8.95 -14.21 14.62
C ALA A 16 8.48 -14.47 13.18
N LEU A 17 8.21 -15.73 12.86
CA LEU A 17 7.44 -16.12 11.69
C LEU A 17 6.00 -15.65 11.96
N ALA A 18 5.72 -14.39 11.67
CA ALA A 18 4.37 -13.98 11.35
C ALA A 18 4.02 -14.70 10.05
N ALA A 19 3.52 -15.93 10.14
CA ALA A 19 2.88 -16.55 9.00
C ALA A 19 1.71 -15.63 8.63
N PRO A 20 1.73 -14.99 7.44
CA PRO A 20 0.57 -14.24 7.02
C PRO A 20 -0.55 -15.24 6.83
N GLY A 21 -1.72 -14.95 7.36
CA GLY A 21 -2.95 -15.55 6.90
C GLY A 21 -3.08 -15.40 5.38
N ASP A 22 -4.08 -16.00 4.81
CA ASP A 22 -4.38 -15.82 3.39
C ASP A 22 -4.48 -14.34 3.05
N VAL A 23 -3.97 -13.96 1.87
CA VAL A 23 -4.02 -12.57 1.38
C VAL A 23 -5.40 -12.31 0.78
N ALA A 24 -6.01 -11.18 1.12
CA ALA A 24 -7.31 -10.79 0.59
C ALA A 24 -7.29 -10.68 -0.94
N THR A 25 -8.17 -11.42 -1.59
CA THR A 25 -8.38 -11.39 -3.05
C THR A 25 -9.87 -11.38 -3.36
N LEU A 26 -10.23 -10.70 -4.45
CA LEU A 26 -11.60 -10.62 -4.96
C LEU A 26 -11.58 -10.79 -6.47
N ASP A 27 -12.42 -11.68 -6.99
CA ASP A 27 -12.68 -11.71 -8.43
C ASP A 27 -13.64 -10.58 -8.82
N ARG A 28 -13.10 -9.56 -9.48
CA ARG A 28 -13.88 -8.40 -9.97
C ARG A 28 -14.90 -8.77 -11.05
N GLY A 29 -14.83 -9.96 -11.63
CA GLY A 29 -15.88 -10.50 -12.52
C GLY A 29 -17.22 -10.75 -11.83
N THR A 30 -17.25 -10.74 -10.48
CA THR A 30 -18.50 -10.77 -9.69
C THR A 30 -19.23 -9.44 -9.66
N TRP A 31 -18.54 -8.31 -9.89
CA TRP A 31 -19.15 -6.99 -10.05
C TRP A 31 -19.76 -6.88 -11.45
N PRO A 32 -21.05 -6.51 -11.59
CA PRO A 32 -21.77 -6.67 -12.86
C PRO A 32 -21.47 -5.59 -13.91
N GLU A 33 -20.82 -4.48 -13.54
CA GLU A 33 -20.64 -3.32 -14.39
C GLU A 33 -19.16 -3.02 -14.66
N GLN A 34 -18.86 -2.50 -15.86
CA GLN A 34 -17.53 -1.98 -16.15
C GLN A 34 -17.41 -0.52 -15.70
N LEU A 35 -16.21 -0.10 -15.28
CA LEU A 35 -15.95 1.26 -14.80
C LEU A 35 -15.74 2.24 -15.98
N THR A 36 -16.76 2.38 -16.83
CA THR A 36 -16.71 3.16 -18.08
C THR A 36 -17.10 4.63 -17.90
N SER A 37 -17.31 5.09 -16.67
CA SER A 37 -17.55 6.50 -16.36
C SER A 37 -17.19 6.81 -14.90
N PRO A 38 -17.00 8.11 -14.57
CA PRO A 38 -16.86 8.54 -13.18
C PRO A 38 -18.04 8.14 -12.29
N THR A 39 -19.26 8.19 -12.82
CA THR A 39 -20.48 7.76 -12.09
C THR A 39 -20.43 6.27 -11.73
N LEU A 40 -20.04 5.38 -12.65
CA LEU A 40 -19.92 3.95 -12.38
C LEU A 40 -18.76 3.63 -11.40
N PHE A 41 -17.70 4.44 -11.42
CA PHE A 41 -16.68 4.37 -10.37
C PHE A 41 -17.26 4.72 -9.00
N ASP A 42 -18.06 5.78 -8.91
CA ASP A 42 -18.71 6.19 -7.67
C ASP A 42 -19.72 5.15 -7.15
N VAL A 43 -20.52 4.52 -8.03
CA VAL A 43 -21.42 3.42 -7.68
C VAL A 43 -20.65 2.27 -7.03
N ALA A 44 -19.58 1.80 -7.70
CA ALA A 44 -18.76 0.73 -7.18
C ALA A 44 -18.04 1.14 -5.87
N SER A 45 -17.58 2.37 -5.77
CA SER A 45 -16.95 2.92 -4.58
C SER A 45 -17.91 2.95 -3.38
N ARG A 46 -19.15 3.47 -3.55
CA ARG A 46 -20.18 3.45 -2.49
C ARG A 46 -20.42 2.04 -1.97
N ALA A 47 -20.53 1.07 -2.87
CA ALA A 47 -20.74 -0.33 -2.51
C ALA A 47 -19.57 -0.90 -1.68
N GLU A 48 -18.33 -0.71 -2.11
CA GLU A 48 -17.15 -1.19 -1.39
C GLU A 48 -16.99 -0.48 -0.03
N ILE A 49 -17.25 0.83 0.05
CA ILE A 49 -17.19 1.60 1.30
C ILE A 49 -18.22 1.08 2.31
N LEU A 50 -19.46 0.88 1.90
CA LEU A 50 -20.52 0.38 2.80
C LEU A 50 -20.24 -1.05 3.25
N MET A 51 -19.74 -1.92 2.37
CA MET A 51 -19.38 -3.29 2.73
C MET A 51 -18.21 -3.31 3.72
N PHE A 52 -17.16 -2.50 3.49
CA PHE A 52 -16.05 -2.40 4.43
C PHE A 52 -16.48 -1.78 5.76
N ALA A 53 -17.32 -0.73 5.75
CA ALA A 53 -17.87 -0.12 6.95
C ALA A 53 -18.64 -1.14 7.81
N ARG A 54 -19.45 -2.02 7.20
CA ARG A 54 -20.13 -3.12 7.88
C ARG A 54 -19.14 -4.09 8.53
N VAL A 55 -18.09 -4.47 7.83
CA VAL A 55 -17.06 -5.39 8.34
C VAL A 55 -16.27 -4.73 9.48
N LEU A 56 -15.92 -3.46 9.33
CA LEU A 56 -15.24 -2.67 10.36
C LEU A 56 -16.07 -2.58 11.63
N LEU A 57 -17.35 -2.25 11.52
CA LEU A 57 -18.29 -2.20 12.63
C LEU A 57 -18.37 -3.55 13.37
N ALA A 58 -18.49 -4.66 12.63
CA ALA A 58 -18.52 -6.00 13.21
C ALA A 58 -17.22 -6.35 13.98
N SER A 59 -16.07 -5.81 13.55
CA SER A 59 -14.80 -6.05 14.22
C SER A 59 -14.69 -5.38 15.60
N GLU A 60 -15.46 -4.33 15.85
CA GLU A 60 -15.46 -3.57 17.11
C GLU A 60 -16.18 -4.30 18.25
N SER A 61 -17.01 -5.29 17.93
CA SER A 61 -17.70 -6.13 18.92
C SER A 61 -16.78 -7.18 19.57
N LEU A 62 -15.56 -7.36 19.05
CA LEU A 62 -14.59 -8.32 19.59
C LEU A 62 -13.85 -7.72 20.77
N ASP A 63 -13.83 -8.44 21.90
CA ASP A 63 -12.93 -8.13 23.01
C ASP A 63 -11.46 -8.39 22.63
N GLU A 64 -10.52 -7.92 23.44
CA GLU A 64 -9.09 -8.04 23.18
C GLU A 64 -8.64 -9.49 22.96
N VAL A 65 -9.14 -10.43 23.77
CA VAL A 65 -8.78 -11.85 23.68
C VAL A 65 -9.29 -12.49 22.40
N SER A 66 -10.50 -12.20 22.04
CA SER A 66 -11.13 -12.70 20.81
C SER A 66 -10.47 -12.10 19.58
N LEU A 67 -10.11 -10.81 19.63
CA LEU A 67 -9.37 -10.15 18.55
C LEU A 67 -7.96 -10.71 18.42
N ALA A 68 -7.22 -10.88 19.51
CA ALA A 68 -5.87 -11.46 19.48
C ALA A 68 -5.90 -12.87 18.87
N ARG A 69 -6.90 -13.69 19.26
CA ARG A 69 -7.10 -15.04 18.70
C ARG A 69 -7.40 -15.01 17.21
N ARG A 70 -8.31 -14.11 16.76
CA ARG A 70 -8.64 -13.92 15.35
C ARG A 70 -7.41 -13.53 14.52
N LEU A 71 -6.58 -12.64 15.05
CA LEU A 71 -5.35 -12.20 14.41
C LEU A 71 -4.19 -13.19 14.52
N GLY A 72 -4.35 -14.32 15.24
CA GLY A 72 -3.30 -15.31 15.46
C GLY A 72 -2.14 -14.76 16.30
N LEU A 73 -2.41 -13.88 17.26
CA LEU A 73 -1.45 -13.24 18.13
C LEU A 73 -1.69 -13.63 19.59
N ARG A 74 -0.63 -13.56 20.42
CA ARG A 74 -0.73 -13.80 21.87
C ARG A 74 -1.11 -12.54 22.62
N THR A 75 -0.55 -11.43 22.19
CA THR A 75 -0.78 -10.09 22.75
C THR A 75 -0.92 -9.10 21.61
N ILE A 76 -1.67 -8.05 21.82
CA ILE A 76 -1.91 -7.00 20.82
C ILE A 76 -1.72 -5.62 21.43
N ASN A 77 -1.34 -4.64 20.61
CA ASN A 77 -1.43 -3.23 20.98
C ASN A 77 -2.85 -2.75 20.64
N LEU A 78 -3.75 -2.83 21.64
CA LEU A 78 -5.16 -2.49 21.44
C LEU A 78 -5.35 -1.00 21.14
N ASP A 79 -4.52 -0.12 21.70
CA ASP A 79 -4.60 1.33 21.45
C ASP A 79 -4.27 1.63 19.98
N ALA A 80 -3.23 1.00 19.42
CA ALA A 80 -2.89 1.16 18.01
C ALA A 80 -3.99 0.59 17.09
N VAL A 81 -4.61 -0.54 17.47
CA VAL A 81 -5.75 -1.11 16.74
C VAL A 81 -6.93 -0.14 16.72
N ASN A 82 -7.30 0.42 17.88
CA ASN A 82 -8.44 1.34 17.98
C ASN A 82 -8.15 2.66 17.24
N SER A 83 -6.94 3.17 17.35
CA SER A 83 -6.49 4.35 16.59
C SER A 83 -6.60 4.13 15.08
N LEU A 84 -6.20 2.95 14.58
CA LEU A 84 -6.36 2.62 13.16
C LEU A 84 -7.85 2.52 12.75
N ARG A 85 -8.70 1.87 13.59
CA ARG A 85 -10.16 1.80 13.32
C ARG A 85 -10.78 3.19 13.21
N GLU A 86 -10.42 4.10 14.12
CA GLU A 86 -10.93 5.48 14.09
C GLU A 86 -10.53 6.21 12.81
N ARG A 87 -9.25 6.12 12.39
CA ARG A 87 -8.81 6.71 11.12
C ARG A 87 -9.53 6.10 9.91
N MET A 88 -9.77 4.78 9.93
CA MET A 88 -10.55 4.13 8.86
C MET A 88 -11.97 4.70 8.79
N TRP A 89 -12.65 4.90 9.92
CA TRP A 89 -13.99 5.50 9.95
C TRP A 89 -13.99 6.92 9.37
N GLN A 90 -13.04 7.77 9.76
CA GLN A 90 -12.94 9.13 9.24
C GLN A 90 -12.71 9.12 7.72
N ARG A 91 -11.82 8.25 7.25
CA ARG A 91 -11.53 8.11 5.81
C ARG A 91 -12.74 7.57 5.04
N LEU A 92 -13.48 6.60 5.59
CA LEU A 92 -14.71 6.09 4.97
C LEU A 92 -15.78 7.17 4.84
N LEU A 93 -15.98 8.00 5.87
CA LEU A 93 -16.92 9.11 5.82
C LEU A 93 -16.56 10.11 4.71
N THR A 94 -15.30 10.54 4.67
CA THR A 94 -14.80 11.44 3.63
C THR A 94 -15.00 10.84 2.24
N ASN A 95 -14.64 9.59 2.06
CA ASN A 95 -14.71 8.88 0.78
C ASN A 95 -16.16 8.66 0.32
N TYR A 96 -17.05 8.33 1.25
CA TYR A 96 -18.46 8.19 0.93
C TYR A 96 -19.07 9.54 0.53
N ASN A 97 -18.70 10.62 1.20
CA ASN A 97 -19.14 11.98 0.86
C ASN A 97 -18.69 12.40 -0.54
N PHE A 98 -17.52 11.99 -1.00
CA PHE A 98 -17.13 12.17 -2.40
C PHE A 98 -17.96 11.29 -3.35
N ALA A 99 -18.12 10.00 -3.02
CA ALA A 99 -18.82 9.05 -3.89
C ALA A 99 -20.32 9.32 -4.01
N GLN A 100 -20.96 9.94 -3.03
CA GLN A 100 -22.40 10.28 -3.09
C GLN A 100 -22.71 11.49 -3.97
N GLN A 101 -21.71 12.26 -4.43
CA GLN A 101 -21.94 13.43 -5.29
C GLN A 101 -22.59 13.10 -6.64
N SER A 102 -22.51 11.83 -7.08
CA SER A 102 -23.15 11.34 -8.31
C SER A 102 -24.48 10.63 -8.08
N CYS A 103 -25.08 10.73 -6.87
CA CYS A 103 -26.34 10.06 -6.53
C CYS A 103 -27.57 10.55 -7.32
N ASP A 104 -27.52 11.74 -7.89
CA ASP A 104 -28.51 12.27 -8.82
C ASP A 104 -28.47 11.61 -10.21
N GLN A 105 -27.29 11.04 -10.57
CA GLN A 105 -27.07 10.35 -11.84
C GLN A 105 -27.34 8.85 -11.72
N ASP A 106 -26.98 8.26 -10.58
CA ASP A 106 -27.23 6.87 -10.26
C ASP A 106 -27.44 6.71 -8.73
N ALA A 107 -28.64 6.30 -8.34
CA ALA A 107 -29.04 6.17 -6.93
C ALA A 107 -28.58 4.85 -6.26
N SER A 108 -27.85 3.97 -6.96
CA SER A 108 -27.37 2.71 -6.40
C SER A 108 -26.43 2.97 -5.22
N PHE A 109 -26.72 2.31 -4.09
CA PHE A 109 -25.97 2.46 -2.83
C PHE A 109 -25.89 3.88 -2.27
N CYS A 110 -26.88 4.74 -2.62
CA CYS A 110 -27.01 6.09 -2.10
C CYS A 110 -27.88 6.10 -0.83
N PHE A 111 -27.26 6.54 0.25
CA PHE A 111 -27.91 6.74 1.55
C PHE A 111 -27.56 8.13 2.07
N LEU A 112 -28.44 8.73 2.85
CA LEU A 112 -28.11 9.98 3.51
C LEU A 112 -27.07 9.71 4.61
N VAL A 113 -25.85 10.16 4.37
CA VAL A 113 -24.73 10.08 5.30
C VAL A 113 -24.11 11.47 5.44
N GLU A 114 -24.27 12.07 6.62
CA GLU A 114 -23.77 13.40 6.92
C GLU A 114 -22.58 13.38 7.90
N ASP A 115 -22.55 12.34 8.77
CA ASP A 115 -21.58 12.21 9.85
C ASP A 115 -21.26 10.73 10.15
N LEU A 116 -20.35 10.49 11.09
CA LEU A 116 -19.96 9.14 11.51
C LEU A 116 -21.13 8.33 12.12
N PRO A 117 -21.97 8.88 13.00
CA PRO A 117 -23.14 8.16 13.49
C PRO A 117 -24.05 7.65 12.38
N THR A 118 -24.37 8.48 11.39
CA THR A 118 -25.22 8.08 10.24
C THR A 118 -24.52 7.06 9.36
N LEU A 119 -23.20 7.16 9.11
CA LEU A 119 -22.46 6.14 8.37
C LEU A 119 -22.46 4.79 9.11
N ARG A 120 -22.27 4.78 10.43
CA ARG A 120 -22.33 3.58 11.25
C ARG A 120 -23.72 2.95 11.25
N GLU A 121 -24.78 3.75 11.29
CA GLU A 121 -26.16 3.30 11.18
C GLU A 121 -26.43 2.62 9.83
N GLN A 122 -25.98 3.25 8.72
CA GLN A 122 -26.11 2.65 7.39
C GLN A 122 -25.26 1.36 7.27
N ALA A 123 -24.05 1.34 7.79
CA ALA A 123 -23.21 0.13 7.82
C ALA A 123 -23.88 -1.04 8.56
N ALA A 124 -24.53 -0.77 9.69
CA ALA A 124 -25.26 -1.78 10.47
C ALA A 124 -26.44 -2.40 9.70
N LYS A 125 -27.11 -1.59 8.88
CA LYS A 125 -28.29 -2.00 8.09
C LYS A 125 -27.93 -2.49 6.69
N PHE A 126 -26.71 -2.26 6.23
CA PHE A 126 -26.30 -2.53 4.86
C PHE A 126 -26.42 -4.03 4.52
N GLN A 127 -27.27 -4.31 3.58
CA GLN A 127 -27.48 -5.65 3.01
C GLN A 127 -27.80 -5.50 1.52
N VAL A 128 -27.32 -6.44 0.72
CA VAL A 128 -27.66 -6.57 -0.69
C VAL A 128 -28.78 -7.60 -0.78
N SER A 129 -29.93 -7.22 -1.36
CA SER A 129 -31.07 -8.09 -1.53
C SER A 129 -30.76 -9.27 -2.45
N ASP A 130 -31.36 -10.45 -2.21
CA ASP A 130 -31.12 -11.68 -2.98
C ASP A 130 -31.53 -11.55 -4.46
N ASP A 131 -32.44 -10.63 -4.79
CA ASP A 131 -32.86 -10.31 -6.15
C ASP A 131 -32.09 -9.15 -6.77
N SER A 132 -31.11 -8.59 -6.05
CA SER A 132 -30.31 -7.47 -6.53
C SER A 132 -29.40 -7.87 -7.69
N PHE A 133 -29.26 -6.93 -8.65
CA PHE A 133 -28.26 -7.01 -9.71
C PHE A 133 -26.82 -7.22 -9.19
N TYR A 134 -26.53 -6.75 -7.96
CA TYR A 134 -25.22 -6.81 -7.31
C TYR A 134 -25.02 -8.02 -6.38
N ILE A 135 -25.98 -8.95 -6.30
CA ILE A 135 -25.94 -10.05 -5.31
C ILE A 135 -24.69 -10.93 -5.45
N LYS A 136 -24.22 -11.20 -6.68
CA LYS A 136 -23.04 -12.03 -6.93
C LYS A 136 -21.75 -11.43 -6.36
N TRP A 137 -21.68 -10.11 -6.25
CA TRP A 137 -20.55 -9.38 -5.69
C TRP A 137 -20.55 -9.38 -4.16
N SER A 138 -21.72 -9.39 -3.54
CA SER A 138 -21.92 -9.10 -2.11
C SER A 138 -21.06 -9.98 -1.18
N GLU A 139 -21.17 -11.30 -1.28
CA GLU A 139 -20.43 -12.20 -0.39
C GLU A 139 -18.92 -12.25 -0.70
N PRO A 140 -18.45 -12.33 -1.96
CA PRO A 140 -17.04 -12.21 -2.27
C PRO A 140 -16.41 -10.90 -1.74
N SER A 141 -17.09 -9.76 -1.86
CA SER A 141 -16.62 -8.47 -1.33
C SER A 141 -16.56 -8.47 0.20
N ARG A 142 -17.59 -9.01 0.88
CA ARG A 142 -17.58 -9.14 2.34
C ARG A 142 -16.37 -9.96 2.83
N LEU A 143 -16.07 -11.08 2.18
CA LEU A 143 -14.92 -11.93 2.53
C LEU A 143 -13.61 -11.22 2.28
N PHE A 144 -13.48 -10.53 1.14
CA PHE A 144 -12.31 -9.71 0.83
C PHE A 144 -12.05 -8.65 1.92
N HIS A 145 -13.08 -7.88 2.26
CA HIS A 145 -12.96 -6.81 3.25
C HIS A 145 -12.68 -7.33 4.66
N ALA A 146 -13.25 -8.48 5.03
CA ALA A 146 -12.93 -9.11 6.31
C ALA A 146 -11.46 -9.53 6.40
N GLN A 147 -10.94 -10.15 5.34
CA GLN A 147 -9.53 -10.56 5.28
C GLN A 147 -8.60 -9.34 5.21
N TYR A 148 -8.93 -8.33 4.40
CA TYR A 148 -8.14 -7.11 4.30
C TYR A 148 -8.09 -6.34 5.63
N LEU A 149 -9.23 -6.26 6.34
CA LEU A 149 -9.26 -5.65 7.68
C LEU A 149 -8.36 -6.40 8.65
N ASP A 150 -8.39 -7.73 8.64
CA ASP A 150 -7.52 -8.55 9.51
C ASP A 150 -6.04 -8.34 9.20
N GLU A 151 -5.65 -8.18 7.93
CA GLU A 151 -4.29 -7.80 7.54
C GLU A 151 -3.87 -6.47 8.19
N GLN A 152 -4.73 -5.45 8.12
CA GLN A 152 -4.44 -4.12 8.67
C GLN A 152 -4.43 -4.11 10.21
N LEU A 153 -5.44 -4.73 10.83
CA LEU A 153 -5.50 -4.82 12.30
C LEU A 153 -4.32 -5.63 12.88
N ARG A 154 -3.83 -6.64 12.15
CA ARG A 154 -2.64 -7.39 12.56
C ARG A 154 -1.38 -6.50 12.55
N LYS A 155 -1.19 -5.65 11.54
CA LYS A 155 -0.10 -4.68 11.49
C LYS A 155 -0.18 -3.71 12.67
N ALA A 156 -1.36 -3.15 12.96
CA ALA A 156 -1.59 -2.26 14.09
C ALA A 156 -1.36 -2.96 15.43
N ALA A 157 -1.82 -4.20 15.58
CA ALA A 157 -1.66 -4.98 16.82
C ALA A 157 -0.19 -5.27 17.16
N LEU A 158 0.69 -5.31 16.15
CA LEU A 158 2.15 -5.50 16.31
C LEU A 158 2.92 -4.17 16.40
N PHE A 159 2.26 -3.04 16.19
CA PHE A 159 2.89 -1.71 16.27
C PHE A 159 3.28 -1.37 17.72
N PRO A 160 4.45 -0.80 18.00
CA PRO A 160 5.52 -0.40 17.07
C PRO A 160 6.59 -1.48 16.82
N GLN A 161 6.41 -2.72 17.26
CA GLN A 161 7.37 -3.82 17.06
C GLN A 161 7.58 -4.12 15.57
N THR A 162 6.50 -4.01 14.78
CA THR A 162 6.57 -3.93 13.32
C THR A 162 6.28 -2.49 12.95
N SER A 163 7.33 -1.71 12.68
CA SER A 163 7.19 -0.33 12.20
C SER A 163 6.60 -0.38 10.79
N SER A 164 5.28 -0.28 10.69
CA SER A 164 4.53 -0.41 9.44
C SER A 164 3.96 0.94 9.00
N GLU A 165 3.37 0.95 7.82
CA GLU A 165 2.62 2.08 7.26
C GLU A 165 1.29 2.39 7.99
N VAL A 166 1.00 1.68 9.08
CA VAL A 166 -0.24 1.83 9.86
C VAL A 166 -0.38 3.21 10.47
N ASP A 167 0.73 3.81 10.91
CA ASP A 167 0.74 5.15 11.49
C ASP A 167 1.97 5.94 11.06
N ARG A 168 1.85 7.25 10.97
CA ARG A 168 2.96 8.17 10.73
C ARG A 168 3.60 8.58 12.05
N PHE A 169 4.92 8.66 12.09
CA PHE A 169 5.65 9.13 13.26
C PHE A 169 5.79 10.66 13.31
N GLY A 170 5.48 11.36 12.22
CA GLY A 170 5.54 12.81 12.15
C GLY A 170 5.33 13.36 10.74
N ASP A 171 5.41 14.68 10.60
CA ASP A 171 5.14 15.39 9.34
C ASP A 171 6.21 15.18 8.27
N TYR A 172 7.35 14.58 8.63
CA TYR A 172 8.38 14.15 7.67
C TYR A 172 8.01 12.87 6.91
N GLU A 173 6.93 12.20 7.31
CA GLU A 173 6.41 11.01 6.65
C GLU A 173 5.20 11.34 5.78
N ARG A 174 5.20 10.85 4.55
CA ARG A 174 4.18 11.10 3.54
C ARG A 174 3.52 9.81 3.09
N ASN A 175 2.23 9.86 2.91
CA ASN A 175 1.39 8.86 2.27
C ASN A 175 0.38 9.58 1.34
N GLY A 176 -0.69 8.92 0.94
CA GLY A 176 -1.69 9.49 0.06
C GLY A 176 -2.81 10.28 0.73
N ASP A 177 -2.78 10.48 2.06
CA ASP A 177 -3.90 11.11 2.80
C ASP A 177 -4.23 12.52 2.31
N GLU A 178 -3.24 13.26 1.78
CA GLU A 178 -3.40 14.63 1.30
C GLU A 178 -3.77 14.72 -0.20
N MET A 179 -3.87 13.58 -0.90
CA MET A 179 -4.21 13.54 -2.32
C MET A 179 -5.69 13.86 -2.55
N HIS A 180 -5.99 14.47 -3.69
CA HIS A 180 -7.36 14.72 -4.10
C HIS A 180 -8.12 13.44 -4.42
N ASP A 181 -9.45 13.50 -4.33
CA ASP A 181 -10.33 12.40 -4.71
C ASP A 181 -10.01 11.85 -6.12
N ARG A 182 -9.99 10.53 -6.27
CA ARG A 182 -9.67 9.80 -7.50
C ARG A 182 -8.25 10.02 -8.05
N LEU A 183 -7.32 10.53 -7.25
CA LEU A 183 -5.93 10.73 -7.63
C LEU A 183 -5.04 9.66 -7.00
N PHE A 184 -4.23 8.98 -7.82
CA PHE A 184 -3.36 7.90 -7.37
C PHE A 184 -1.93 8.10 -7.86
N LEU A 185 -0.95 7.85 -6.99
CA LEU A 185 0.46 7.81 -7.33
C LEU A 185 0.93 6.37 -7.49
N LEU A 186 1.52 6.06 -8.63
CA LEU A 186 2.19 4.78 -8.85
C LEU A 186 3.60 4.81 -8.29
N THR A 187 3.92 3.85 -7.45
CA THR A 187 5.27 3.68 -6.92
C THR A 187 5.74 2.25 -7.05
N PHE A 188 7.07 2.06 -7.14
CA PHE A 188 7.68 0.79 -7.45
C PHE A 188 8.89 0.57 -6.55
N ASP A 189 8.84 -0.51 -5.76
CA ASP A 189 9.97 -0.92 -4.95
C ASP A 189 10.93 -1.78 -5.77
N SER A 190 12.23 -1.48 -5.67
CA SER A 190 13.24 -2.36 -6.24
C SER A 190 13.40 -3.61 -5.37
N ALA A 191 13.79 -4.69 -6.01
CA ALA A 191 14.00 -5.95 -5.33
C ALA A 191 15.46 -6.09 -4.91
N ALA A 192 15.68 -6.57 -3.67
CA ALA A 192 17.00 -6.96 -3.22
C ALA A 192 17.61 -8.03 -4.15
N ASN A 193 18.81 -7.75 -4.67
CA ASN A 193 19.63 -8.69 -5.43
C ASN A 193 19.00 -9.29 -6.70
N ALA A 194 18.02 -8.64 -7.30
CA ALA A 194 17.37 -9.10 -8.53
C ALA A 194 17.74 -8.19 -9.72
N ILE A 195 18.85 -8.45 -10.34
CA ILE A 195 19.20 -7.92 -11.67
C ILE A 195 19.47 -9.14 -12.56
N PRO A 196 18.75 -9.29 -13.71
CA PRO A 196 17.72 -8.37 -14.24
C PRO A 196 16.37 -8.46 -13.50
N ASP A 197 15.65 -7.35 -13.46
CA ASP A 197 14.29 -7.21 -12.96
C ASP A 197 13.37 -6.59 -14.04
N ASN A 198 12.14 -6.25 -13.67
CA ASN A 198 11.16 -5.69 -14.60
C ASN A 198 11.18 -4.15 -14.68
N THR A 199 12.14 -3.47 -14.05
CA THR A 199 12.22 -2.00 -13.98
C THR A 199 12.17 -1.36 -15.36
N GLY A 200 12.99 -1.83 -16.31
CA GLY A 200 13.03 -1.27 -17.67
C GLY A 200 11.70 -1.43 -18.41
N TRP A 201 11.06 -2.58 -18.26
CA TRP A 201 9.75 -2.84 -18.86
C TRP A 201 8.66 -1.93 -18.26
N VAL A 202 8.62 -1.78 -16.94
CA VAL A 202 7.64 -0.93 -16.24
C VAL A 202 7.83 0.53 -16.66
N ALA A 203 9.05 1.04 -16.60
CA ALA A 203 9.35 2.44 -16.98
C ALA A 203 8.96 2.74 -18.44
N GLU A 204 9.22 1.80 -19.36
CA GLU A 204 8.82 1.93 -20.77
C GLU A 204 7.30 1.88 -20.93
N TYR A 205 6.62 0.97 -20.24
CA TYR A 205 5.17 0.83 -20.29
C TYR A 205 4.47 2.10 -19.80
N LEU A 206 4.90 2.66 -18.67
CA LEU A 206 4.37 3.91 -18.12
C LEU A 206 4.56 5.08 -19.09
N ARG A 207 5.77 5.23 -19.63
CA ARG A 207 6.07 6.27 -20.63
C ARG A 207 5.18 6.17 -21.87
N LYS A 208 4.96 4.96 -22.40
CA LYS A 208 4.06 4.73 -23.52
C LYS A 208 2.60 5.04 -23.19
N SER A 209 2.22 4.90 -21.94
CA SER A 209 0.88 5.21 -21.44
C SER A 209 0.72 6.70 -21.02
N ASN A 210 1.77 7.51 -21.20
CA ASN A 210 1.84 8.91 -20.74
C ASN A 210 1.56 9.05 -19.23
N ILE A 211 2.10 8.11 -18.45
CA ILE A 211 2.02 8.06 -16.99
C ILE A 211 3.44 8.04 -16.44
N ASN A 212 3.68 8.67 -15.31
CA ASN A 212 4.93 8.52 -14.58
C ASN A 212 4.71 7.91 -13.19
N GLY A 213 5.79 7.52 -12.55
CA GLY A 213 5.77 6.97 -11.21
C GLY A 213 7.11 7.11 -10.52
N THR A 214 7.12 6.86 -9.22
CA THR A 214 8.34 6.91 -8.40
C THR A 214 8.92 5.51 -8.20
N PHE A 215 10.16 5.30 -8.62
CA PHE A 215 10.91 4.09 -8.35
C PHE A 215 11.79 4.31 -7.13
N PHE A 216 11.61 3.49 -6.10
CA PHE A 216 12.47 3.49 -4.92
C PHE A 216 13.58 2.47 -5.11
N VAL A 217 14.82 2.97 -5.27
CA VAL A 217 15.98 2.17 -5.67
C VAL A 217 16.95 1.96 -4.51
N LEU A 218 17.62 0.81 -4.51
CA LEU A 218 18.75 0.53 -3.61
C LEU A 218 20.05 1.10 -4.19
N GLY A 219 20.84 1.79 -3.37
CA GLY A 219 22.10 2.37 -3.82
C GLY A 219 23.06 1.34 -4.41
N LYS A 220 23.13 0.15 -3.81
CA LYS A 220 23.92 -0.99 -4.31
C LYS A 220 23.52 -1.44 -5.71
N ASP A 221 22.21 -1.48 -6.00
CA ASP A 221 21.71 -1.90 -7.31
C ASP A 221 21.98 -0.82 -8.36
N VAL A 222 21.83 0.46 -8.02
CA VAL A 222 22.23 1.57 -8.90
C VAL A 222 23.73 1.51 -9.20
N GLN A 223 24.57 1.27 -8.20
CA GLN A 223 26.00 1.13 -8.39
C GLN A 223 26.35 -0.05 -9.31
N ALA A 224 25.70 -1.20 -9.15
CA ALA A 224 25.89 -2.37 -10.02
C ALA A 224 25.48 -2.06 -11.48
N ARG A 225 24.34 -1.42 -11.70
CA ARG A 225 23.89 -1.02 -13.05
C ARG A 225 24.83 -0.01 -13.70
N LEU A 226 25.47 0.87 -12.93
CA LEU A 226 26.48 1.81 -13.42
C LEU A 226 27.78 1.11 -13.79
N ALA A 227 28.14 0.00 -13.12
CA ALA A 227 29.32 -0.79 -13.46
C ALA A 227 29.13 -1.61 -14.74
N ASP A 228 27.93 -2.12 -14.97
CA ASP A 228 27.58 -2.95 -16.13
C ASP A 228 27.16 -2.11 -17.36
N GLY A 229 26.83 -0.84 -17.18
CA GLY A 229 26.31 0.04 -18.21
C GLY A 229 26.89 1.46 -18.14
N SER A 230 26.06 2.45 -18.45
CA SER A 230 26.46 3.87 -18.42
C SER A 230 25.39 4.72 -17.71
N VAL A 231 25.80 5.92 -17.27
CA VAL A 231 24.84 6.91 -16.74
C VAL A 231 23.76 7.22 -17.78
N ALA A 232 24.13 7.37 -19.04
CA ALA A 232 23.21 7.65 -20.15
C ALA A 232 22.18 6.52 -20.33
N SER A 233 22.56 5.26 -20.18
CA SER A 233 21.62 4.12 -20.28
C SER A 233 20.61 4.12 -19.13
N LEU A 234 21.03 4.49 -17.92
CA LEU A 234 20.11 4.63 -16.78
C LEU A 234 19.18 5.83 -16.93
N GLN A 235 19.68 6.98 -17.39
CA GLN A 235 18.86 8.14 -17.70
C GLN A 235 17.80 7.84 -18.76
N ALA A 236 18.17 7.09 -19.80
CA ALA A 236 17.22 6.65 -20.82
C ALA A 236 16.16 5.69 -20.25
N MET A 237 16.55 4.74 -19.39
CA MET A 237 15.64 3.80 -18.75
C MET A 237 14.61 4.52 -17.88
N TYR A 238 15.04 5.45 -17.03
CA TYR A 238 14.15 6.19 -16.12
C TYR A 238 13.60 7.50 -16.71
N SER A 239 13.77 7.74 -18.01
CA SER A 239 13.23 8.96 -18.65
C SER A 239 11.78 9.17 -18.29
N GLN A 240 11.42 10.39 -17.83
CA GLN A 240 10.09 10.79 -17.35
C GLN A 240 9.63 10.10 -16.04
N GLN A 241 10.49 9.34 -15.37
CA GLN A 241 10.18 8.70 -14.11
C GLN A 241 10.94 9.38 -12.96
N CYS A 242 10.43 9.25 -11.73
CA CYS A 242 11.07 9.76 -10.53
C CYS A 242 11.84 8.64 -9.79
N LEU A 243 12.91 9.03 -9.11
CA LEU A 243 13.75 8.13 -8.31
C LEU A 243 13.83 8.62 -6.87
N GLY A 244 13.21 7.89 -5.95
CA GLY A 244 13.50 7.91 -4.53
C GLY A 244 14.49 6.81 -4.15
N VAL A 245 14.85 6.71 -2.88
CA VAL A 245 15.80 5.70 -2.40
C VAL A 245 15.18 4.78 -1.34
N GLN A 246 15.67 3.51 -1.26
CA GLN A 246 15.32 2.54 -0.21
C GLN A 246 16.51 2.25 0.73
N GLY A 247 17.52 3.10 0.73
CA GLY A 247 18.78 2.87 1.39
C GLY A 247 19.80 2.17 0.50
N TRP A 248 20.96 1.82 1.07
CA TRP A 248 22.06 1.22 0.30
C TRP A 248 21.79 -0.23 -0.09
N GLU A 249 21.21 -1.00 0.84
CA GLU A 249 20.81 -2.41 0.64
C GLU A 249 19.44 -2.68 1.29
N PHE A 250 18.75 -3.72 0.82
CA PHE A 250 17.45 -4.11 1.34
C PHE A 250 17.59 -4.70 2.75
N ARG A 251 17.45 -3.84 3.74
CA ARG A 251 17.57 -4.18 5.16
C ARG A 251 16.67 -3.28 5.99
N SER A 252 16.07 -3.83 7.05
CA SER A 252 15.29 -3.02 8.00
C SER A 252 16.13 -1.89 8.61
N HIS A 253 15.67 -0.66 8.46
CA HIS A 253 16.31 0.52 9.01
C HIS A 253 15.87 0.82 10.46
N SER A 254 14.96 0.05 11.04
CA SER A 254 14.45 0.27 12.40
C SER A 254 15.49 0.02 13.50
N HIS A 255 16.36 -0.99 13.33
CA HIS A 255 17.35 -1.40 14.34
C HIS A 255 18.80 -1.44 13.83
N TRP A 256 19.04 -1.10 12.57
CA TRP A 256 20.38 -1.10 11.99
C TRP A 256 21.17 0.14 12.44
N GLN A 257 22.40 -0.04 12.92
CA GLN A 257 23.23 1.07 13.41
C GLN A 257 23.62 2.04 12.28
N ASP A 258 23.96 1.51 11.10
CA ASP A 258 24.45 2.32 9.95
C ASP A 258 23.29 2.80 9.03
N TRP A 259 22.07 2.87 9.56
CA TRP A 259 20.90 3.22 8.77
C TRP A 259 20.99 4.63 8.14
N GLN A 260 21.58 5.59 8.84
CA GLN A 260 21.76 6.96 8.35
C GLN A 260 22.73 7.01 7.18
N ASP A 261 23.86 6.31 7.28
CA ASP A 261 24.83 6.20 6.19
C ASP A 261 24.21 5.51 4.96
N SER A 262 23.45 4.46 5.18
CA SER A 262 22.71 3.75 4.13
C SER A 262 21.79 4.68 3.33
N VAL A 263 20.99 5.49 4.02
CA VAL A 263 20.07 6.44 3.38
C VAL A 263 20.84 7.55 2.67
N LYS A 264 21.76 8.21 3.36
CA LYS A 264 22.54 9.35 2.85
C LYS A 264 23.34 8.96 1.61
N ARG A 265 24.10 7.88 1.69
CA ARG A 265 24.94 7.39 0.58
C ARG A 265 24.12 7.05 -0.67
N SER A 266 22.93 6.48 -0.48
CA SER A 266 22.04 6.17 -1.60
C SER A 266 21.48 7.43 -2.25
N ALA A 267 21.02 8.37 -1.43
CA ALA A 267 20.48 9.65 -1.92
C ALA A 267 21.55 10.45 -2.68
N GLU A 268 22.78 10.54 -2.15
CA GLU A 268 23.91 11.22 -2.80
C GLU A 268 24.28 10.56 -4.14
N LEU A 269 24.29 9.22 -4.22
CA LEU A 269 24.56 8.50 -5.46
C LEU A 269 23.51 8.81 -6.52
N VAL A 270 22.22 8.67 -6.21
CA VAL A 270 21.15 8.91 -7.17
C VAL A 270 21.11 10.38 -7.57
N LYS A 271 21.19 11.31 -6.62
CA LYS A 271 21.22 12.75 -6.90
C LYS A 271 22.38 13.16 -7.79
N SER A 272 23.57 12.57 -7.61
CA SER A 272 24.77 12.91 -8.40
C SER A 272 24.76 12.32 -9.82
N LYS A 273 24.16 11.13 -10.02
CA LYS A 273 24.18 10.40 -11.30
C LYS A 273 22.92 10.61 -12.14
N LEU A 274 21.78 10.82 -11.49
CA LEU A 274 20.45 10.92 -12.09
C LEU A 274 19.69 12.14 -11.55
N PRO A 275 20.28 13.36 -11.60
CA PRO A 275 19.72 14.54 -10.93
C PRO A 275 18.32 14.93 -11.44
N GLU A 276 18.03 14.70 -12.72
CA GLU A 276 16.75 15.05 -13.33
C GLU A 276 15.60 14.12 -12.89
N ASN A 277 15.94 12.91 -12.45
CA ASN A 277 14.98 11.92 -11.96
C ASN A 277 14.83 11.95 -10.43
N TYR A 278 15.84 12.45 -9.73
CA TYR A 278 15.90 12.39 -8.28
C TYR A 278 14.79 13.21 -7.61
N VAL A 279 14.09 12.55 -6.70
CA VAL A 279 13.20 13.20 -5.73
C VAL A 279 13.67 12.89 -4.30
N PRO A 280 13.59 13.85 -3.36
CA PRO A 280 14.15 13.72 -2.02
C PRO A 280 13.30 12.82 -1.11
N LEU A 281 13.04 11.60 -1.55
CA LEU A 281 12.20 10.63 -0.88
C LEU A 281 12.99 9.37 -0.48
N PHE A 282 12.75 8.91 0.74
CA PHE A 282 13.22 7.61 1.23
C PHE A 282 12.03 6.71 1.54
N ARG A 283 12.05 5.49 1.04
CA ARG A 283 11.07 4.46 1.43
C ARG A 283 11.76 3.38 2.26
N PRO A 284 11.37 3.19 3.53
CA PRO A 284 11.95 2.14 4.35
C PRO A 284 11.57 0.75 3.81
N PRO A 285 12.53 -0.19 3.67
CA PRO A 285 12.23 -1.57 3.34
C PRO A 285 11.17 -2.17 4.28
N ASP A 286 10.15 -2.80 3.72
CA ASP A 286 9.00 -3.37 4.46
C ASP A 286 8.26 -2.37 5.36
N GLY A 287 8.37 -1.06 5.12
CA GLY A 287 7.81 0.00 5.96
C GLY A 287 8.46 0.12 7.35
N GLN A 288 9.57 -0.61 7.60
CA GLN A 288 10.21 -0.67 8.90
C GLN A 288 11.18 0.50 9.11
N ARG A 289 10.87 1.34 10.07
CA ARG A 289 11.57 2.60 10.33
C ARG A 289 11.59 2.97 11.81
N ARG A 290 12.22 4.07 12.12
CA ARG A 290 12.43 4.56 13.49
C ARG A 290 11.53 5.76 13.76
N SER A 291 10.96 5.80 14.96
CA SER A 291 10.18 6.95 15.44
C SER A 291 11.05 8.17 15.82
N ASP A 292 12.36 7.97 16.05
CA ASP A 292 13.31 9.01 16.46
C ASP A 292 14.14 9.58 15.28
N ALA A 293 13.64 9.42 14.05
CA ALA A 293 14.41 9.73 12.84
C ALA A 293 14.14 11.13 12.24
N GLN A 294 13.18 11.89 12.77
CA GLN A 294 12.74 13.17 12.19
C GLN A 294 13.92 14.14 11.96
N GLY A 295 14.72 14.41 12.98
CA GLY A 295 15.84 15.36 12.86
C GLY A 295 16.88 14.96 11.80
N PHE A 296 17.07 13.64 11.56
CA PHE A 296 17.93 13.18 10.48
C PHE A 296 17.32 13.51 9.12
N PHE A 297 16.07 13.13 8.87
CA PHE A 297 15.44 13.39 7.56
C PHE A 297 15.33 14.89 7.26
N GLU A 298 14.96 15.70 8.23
CA GLU A 298 14.96 17.17 8.10
C GLU A 298 16.35 17.71 7.76
N SER A 299 17.40 17.24 8.44
CA SER A 299 18.79 17.68 8.18
C SER A 299 19.29 17.31 6.79
N GLN A 300 18.75 16.23 6.20
CA GLN A 300 19.11 15.80 4.84
C GLN A 300 18.16 16.37 3.77
N GLY A 301 17.11 17.09 4.15
CA GLY A 301 16.07 17.54 3.24
C GLY A 301 15.33 16.38 2.58
N LEU A 302 15.17 15.24 3.28
CA LEU A 302 14.49 14.04 2.83
C LEU A 302 13.15 13.88 3.54
N GLN A 303 12.19 13.28 2.86
CA GLN A 303 10.93 12.83 3.44
C GLN A 303 10.82 11.30 3.34
N VAL A 304 10.11 10.69 4.27
CA VAL A 304 9.78 9.25 4.22
C VAL A 304 8.52 9.05 3.42
N ALA A 305 8.57 8.25 2.37
CA ALA A 305 7.43 7.92 1.52
C ALA A 305 6.85 6.56 1.90
N LEU A 306 5.63 6.55 2.41
CA LEU A 306 4.84 5.38 2.73
C LEU A 306 3.85 5.08 1.59
N TRP A 307 2.93 4.14 1.81
CA TRP A 307 1.90 3.78 0.83
C TRP A 307 0.57 3.46 1.52
N ASP A 308 -0.52 3.51 0.76
CA ASP A 308 -1.88 3.23 1.22
C ASP A 308 -2.40 1.90 0.67
N ILE A 309 -1.97 1.55 -0.54
CA ILE A 309 -2.45 0.39 -1.28
C ILE A 309 -1.27 -0.55 -1.58
N ASP A 310 -1.32 -1.73 -0.95
CA ASP A 310 -0.35 -2.79 -1.15
C ASP A 310 -0.92 -3.88 -2.07
N PRO A 311 -0.36 -4.06 -3.28
CA PRO A 311 -0.74 -5.09 -4.22
C PRO A 311 -0.48 -6.52 -3.74
N GLN A 312 0.36 -6.70 -2.70
CA GLN A 312 0.84 -8.00 -2.20
C GLN A 312 1.55 -8.84 -3.26
N ASP A 313 2.20 -8.17 -4.21
CA ASP A 313 2.92 -8.79 -5.32
C ASP A 313 4.38 -9.12 -5.00
N GLY A 314 4.99 -8.46 -4.01
CA GLY A 314 6.41 -8.61 -3.66
C GLY A 314 6.78 -10.00 -3.15
N ALA A 315 5.91 -10.69 -2.42
CA ALA A 315 6.14 -12.02 -1.86
C ALA A 315 5.85 -13.17 -2.86
N GLY A 316 5.36 -12.88 -4.06
CA GLY A 316 5.00 -13.88 -5.07
C GLY A 316 3.80 -14.76 -4.69
N LYS A 317 2.99 -14.34 -3.70
CA LYS A 317 1.81 -15.08 -3.24
C LYS A 317 0.61 -14.94 -4.17
N LEU A 318 0.47 -13.76 -4.78
CA LEU A 318 -0.61 -13.45 -5.70
C LEU A 318 -0.13 -13.54 -7.16
N LYS A 319 -1.00 -14.06 -8.02
CA LYS A 319 -0.85 -13.90 -9.47
C LYS A 319 -1.10 -12.45 -9.85
N GLY A 320 -0.55 -11.99 -10.98
CA GLY A 320 -0.71 -10.61 -11.43
C GLY A 320 -2.19 -10.19 -11.57
N SER A 321 -3.07 -11.07 -12.04
CA SER A 321 -4.51 -10.81 -12.10
C SER A 321 -5.16 -10.61 -10.72
N GLN A 322 -4.78 -11.40 -9.73
CA GLN A 322 -5.29 -11.29 -8.35
C GLN A 322 -4.80 -9.99 -7.70
N SER A 323 -3.51 -9.68 -7.88
CA SER A 323 -2.91 -8.42 -7.41
C SER A 323 -3.61 -7.20 -8.03
N ALA A 324 -3.85 -7.21 -9.35
CA ALA A 324 -4.55 -6.13 -10.04
C ALA A 324 -5.98 -5.91 -9.54
N GLN A 325 -6.74 -7.00 -9.36
CA GLN A 325 -8.12 -6.94 -8.86
C GLN A 325 -8.19 -6.47 -7.40
N ARG A 326 -7.22 -6.91 -6.56
CA ARG A 326 -7.05 -6.39 -5.20
C ARG A 326 -6.81 -4.87 -5.21
N VAL A 327 -5.87 -4.40 -6.03
CA VAL A 327 -5.57 -2.96 -6.16
C VAL A 327 -6.81 -2.19 -6.57
N LEU A 328 -7.53 -2.64 -7.60
CA LEU A 328 -8.75 -1.96 -8.05
C LEU A 328 -9.82 -1.89 -6.95
N THR A 329 -10.02 -2.98 -6.18
CA THR A 329 -10.96 -2.98 -5.06
C THR A 329 -10.56 -1.97 -3.98
N LEU A 330 -9.25 -1.88 -3.66
CA LEU A 330 -8.75 -0.91 -2.71
C LEU A 330 -8.78 0.53 -3.25
N MET A 331 -8.61 0.74 -4.56
CA MET A 331 -8.81 2.05 -5.19
C MET A 331 -10.26 2.52 -5.10
N LEU A 332 -11.22 1.62 -5.25
CA LEU A 332 -12.65 1.92 -5.06
C LEU A 332 -12.96 2.25 -3.60
N LEU A 333 -12.38 1.51 -2.66
CA LEU A 333 -12.56 1.73 -1.22
C LEU A 333 -11.92 3.05 -0.76
N TRP A 334 -10.67 3.28 -1.11
CA TRP A 334 -9.86 4.39 -0.57
C TRP A 334 -9.89 5.65 -1.43
N ARG A 335 -10.34 5.57 -2.66
CA ARG A 335 -10.59 6.66 -3.64
C ARG A 335 -9.37 7.51 -4.02
N HIS A 336 -8.30 7.48 -3.25
CA HIS A 336 -7.01 8.14 -3.53
C HIS A 336 -5.90 7.43 -2.77
N GLY A 337 -4.65 7.69 -3.14
CA GLY A 337 -3.52 7.18 -2.38
C GLY A 337 -2.33 6.73 -3.21
N VAL A 338 -1.31 6.29 -2.50
CA VAL A 338 -0.05 5.77 -3.03
C VAL A 338 -0.13 4.26 -3.19
N ILE A 339 0.09 3.76 -4.39
CA ILE A 339 0.11 2.31 -4.71
C ILE A 339 1.56 1.84 -4.79
N ASN A 340 1.92 0.77 -4.07
CA ASN A 340 3.29 0.27 -3.99
C ASN A 340 3.46 -1.09 -4.70
N PHE A 341 3.77 -1.09 -5.99
CA PHE A 341 4.14 -2.29 -6.73
C PHE A 341 5.60 -2.71 -6.52
N ASN A 342 5.90 -3.99 -6.77
CA ASN A 342 7.25 -4.52 -6.74
C ASN A 342 7.69 -4.95 -8.14
N VAL A 343 8.87 -4.46 -8.59
CA VAL A 343 9.38 -4.77 -9.94
C VAL A 343 10.09 -6.12 -10.06
N LYS A 344 10.26 -6.85 -8.96
CA LYS A 344 10.93 -8.17 -8.96
C LYS A 344 10.11 -9.24 -9.64
N GLN A 345 8.81 -9.24 -9.39
CA GLN A 345 7.92 -10.30 -9.84
C GLN A 345 7.30 -9.95 -11.19
N ASP A 346 7.13 -10.96 -12.05
CA ASP A 346 6.46 -10.80 -13.34
C ASP A 346 4.96 -10.45 -13.20
N ALA A 347 4.42 -10.54 -12.00
CA ALA A 347 3.06 -10.11 -11.68
C ALA A 347 2.76 -8.69 -12.15
N VAL A 348 3.73 -7.76 -12.05
CA VAL A 348 3.60 -6.37 -12.48
C VAL A 348 3.29 -6.24 -13.98
N LYS A 349 3.82 -7.13 -14.81
CA LYS A 349 3.57 -7.14 -16.28
C LYS A 349 2.12 -7.49 -16.64
N THR A 350 1.43 -8.21 -15.77
CA THR A 350 0.00 -8.52 -15.92
C THR A 350 -0.88 -7.50 -15.22
N SER A 351 -0.50 -7.11 -13.98
CA SER A 351 -1.33 -6.23 -13.16
C SER A 351 -1.43 -4.81 -13.70
N MET A 352 -0.32 -4.21 -14.14
CA MET A 352 -0.31 -2.83 -14.61
C MET A 352 -1.17 -2.59 -15.85
N PRO A 353 -1.03 -3.36 -16.96
CA PRO A 353 -1.86 -3.15 -18.15
C PRO A 353 -3.35 -3.36 -17.87
N TRP A 354 -3.67 -4.36 -17.06
CA TRP A 354 -5.06 -4.63 -16.69
C TRP A 354 -5.64 -3.46 -15.88
N LEU A 355 -4.92 -2.99 -14.85
CA LEU A 355 -5.38 -1.91 -13.97
C LEU A 355 -5.59 -0.61 -14.75
N ILE A 356 -4.60 -0.19 -15.55
CA ILE A 356 -4.68 1.03 -16.37
C ILE A 356 -5.83 0.93 -17.37
N GLY A 357 -6.01 -0.23 -18.00
CA GLY A 357 -7.13 -0.48 -18.92
C GLY A 357 -8.49 -0.41 -18.25
N GLN A 358 -8.66 -1.03 -17.05
CA GLN A 358 -9.92 -1.02 -16.30
C GLN A 358 -10.30 0.38 -15.80
N THR A 359 -9.32 1.24 -15.55
CA THR A 359 -9.54 2.57 -14.98
C THR A 359 -9.52 3.70 -16.00
N ALA A 360 -9.27 3.41 -17.27
CA ALA A 360 -9.06 4.41 -18.32
C ALA A 360 -10.22 5.41 -18.51
N GLN A 361 -11.45 5.00 -18.19
CA GLN A 361 -12.66 5.83 -18.35
C GLN A 361 -13.34 6.14 -17.00
N SER A 362 -12.77 5.70 -15.89
CA SER A 362 -13.38 5.78 -14.55
C SER A 362 -13.31 7.16 -13.92
N GLY A 363 -12.64 8.11 -14.56
CA GLY A 363 -12.41 9.47 -14.01
C GLY A 363 -11.32 9.53 -12.96
N ILE A 364 -10.50 8.48 -12.79
CA ILE A 364 -9.30 8.54 -11.96
C ILE A 364 -8.18 9.30 -12.70
N GLY A 365 -7.29 9.92 -11.92
CA GLY A 365 -6.05 10.53 -12.38
C GLY A 365 -4.83 9.80 -11.82
N TRP A 366 -3.74 9.83 -12.57
CA TRP A 366 -2.42 9.41 -12.11
C TRP A 366 -1.60 10.64 -11.76
N GLU A 367 -1.18 10.72 -10.48
CA GLU A 367 -0.42 11.87 -9.96
C GLU A 367 0.96 11.93 -10.60
N ASP A 368 1.40 13.15 -10.91
CA ASP A 368 2.77 13.38 -11.37
C ASP A 368 3.76 13.22 -10.22
N CYS A 369 4.66 12.25 -10.34
CA CYS A 369 5.67 11.94 -9.33
C CYS A 369 6.61 13.11 -8.99
N GLN A 370 6.73 14.13 -9.86
CA GLN A 370 7.54 15.32 -9.60
C GLN A 370 6.91 16.27 -8.58
N VAL A 371 5.59 16.21 -8.38
CA VAL A 371 4.83 17.11 -7.49
C VAL A 371 4.12 16.41 -6.35
N ALA A 372 4.01 15.11 -6.37
CA ALA A 372 3.16 14.28 -5.53
C ALA A 372 3.32 14.51 -4.00
N PHE A 373 4.47 14.95 -3.53
CA PHE A 373 4.77 15.17 -2.11
C PHE A 373 5.37 16.56 -1.84
N ARG A 374 5.04 17.54 -2.67
CA ARG A 374 5.46 18.94 -2.51
C ARG A 374 4.53 19.74 -1.63
#